data_6a366e6abc98c3fa12dd9da5b8d4a4d1
#
_entry.id   6a366e6abc98c3fa12dd9da5b8d4a4d1
#
_cell.length_a   1.000
_cell.length_b   1.000
_cell.length_c   1.000
_cell.angle_alpha   90.00
_cell.angle_beta   90.00
_cell.angle_gamma   90.00
#
_symmetry.space_group_name_H-M   'P 1'
#
loop_
_entity.id
_entity.type
_entity.pdbx_description
1 polymer ?
#
loop_
_entity_poly.entity_id
_entity_poly.type
_entity_poly.pdbx_seq_one_letter_code
_entity_poly.pdbx_strand_id
1 'polypeptide(L)'
;MKNIEKYKTDLQALINKGDRLDISIKYSCYPENIEKQIKAALKDDTKVKEWISKLPAFNKEYQSWYSEALVLIKQLLPDRLLDFTKLFEKPKTRKSIEYGNYVMEDYLQDLRVTNPFGEKKVGPEAAIGQFEQQLNILKSIERRFESTFFDIRQLVQADLFDSELEAAKELNKNKISRGAGAIAGVVIEKHLAQVLINHNQKITKKTPSISDLNDHLKSSGVYDTPTWRKIQHLGDIRNLCDHNKEREPKKEEVDELISGVEAVVKTVF
;
A
#
# COMPACT_ATOMS: atom_id res chain seq x y z
N MET A 1 0.24 -5.38 -15.47
CA MET A 1 0.65 -4.01 -15.84
C MET A 1 -0.42 -2.94 -15.59
N LYS A 2 -1.71 -3.14 -15.92
CA LYS A 2 -2.77 -2.13 -15.69
C LYS A 2 -2.92 -1.66 -14.22
N ASN A 3 -2.72 -2.53 -13.24
CA ASN A 3 -2.89 -2.16 -11.84
C ASN A 3 -1.75 -1.27 -11.32
N ILE A 4 -0.49 -1.53 -11.68
CA ILE A 4 0.66 -0.71 -11.24
C ILE A 4 0.58 0.69 -11.81
N GLU A 5 0.23 0.83 -13.08
CA GLU A 5 0.04 2.16 -13.70
C GLU A 5 -1.11 2.94 -13.04
N LYS A 6 -2.18 2.24 -12.63
CA LYS A 6 -3.25 2.85 -11.85
C LYS A 6 -2.76 3.32 -10.48
N TYR A 7 -2.00 2.49 -9.76
CA TYR A 7 -1.42 2.88 -8.47
C TYR A 7 -0.48 4.08 -8.60
N LYS A 8 0.36 4.13 -9.62
CA LYS A 8 1.22 5.30 -9.88
C LYS A 8 0.41 6.56 -10.16
N THR A 9 -0.65 6.43 -10.97
CA THR A 9 -1.55 7.54 -11.30
C THR A 9 -2.26 8.04 -10.05
N ASP A 10 -2.80 7.14 -9.22
CA ASP A 10 -3.50 7.48 -7.98
C ASP A 10 -2.54 8.12 -6.97
N LEU A 11 -1.32 7.58 -6.82
CA LEU A 11 -0.26 8.16 -5.98
C LEU A 11 0.10 9.57 -6.45
N GLN A 12 0.32 9.77 -7.76
CA GLN A 12 0.68 11.09 -8.30
C GLN A 12 -0.46 12.11 -8.09
N ALA A 13 -1.70 11.69 -8.27
CA ALA A 13 -2.87 12.55 -7.98
C ALA A 13 -2.91 12.95 -6.50
N LEU A 14 -2.62 12.01 -5.59
CA LEU A 14 -2.60 12.27 -4.16
C LEU A 14 -1.42 13.16 -3.74
N ILE A 15 -0.24 13.00 -4.34
CA ILE A 15 0.91 13.90 -4.13
C ILE A 15 0.56 15.30 -4.62
N ASN A 16 0.01 15.45 -5.82
CA ASN A 16 -0.40 16.75 -6.37
C ASN A 16 -1.45 17.44 -5.48
N LYS A 17 -2.41 16.67 -4.92
CA LYS A 17 -3.36 17.19 -3.94
C LYS A 17 -2.64 17.65 -2.66
N GLY A 18 -1.66 16.88 -2.17
CA GLY A 18 -0.83 17.23 -1.03
C GLY A 18 -0.01 18.50 -1.26
N ASP A 19 0.62 18.67 -2.42
CA ASP A 19 1.36 19.90 -2.76
C ASP A 19 0.45 21.15 -2.76
N ARG A 20 -0.79 21.01 -3.24
CA ARG A 20 -1.76 22.11 -3.17
C ARG A 20 -2.23 22.41 -1.75
N LEU A 21 -2.36 21.38 -0.91
CA LEU A 21 -2.66 21.53 0.51
C LEU A 21 -1.50 22.19 1.26
N ASP A 22 -0.25 21.87 0.92
CA ASP A 22 0.94 22.50 1.51
C ASP A 22 0.94 24.02 1.27
N ILE A 23 0.64 24.43 0.06
CA ILE A 23 0.53 25.85 -0.24
C ILE A 23 -0.67 26.48 0.50
N SER A 24 -1.79 25.75 0.62
CA SER A 24 -2.98 26.23 1.30
C SER A 24 -2.77 26.45 2.79
N ILE A 25 -2.10 25.51 3.50
CA ILE A 25 -1.78 25.70 4.93
C ILE A 25 -0.80 26.86 5.13
N LYS A 26 0.20 27.01 4.25
CA LYS A 26 1.14 28.14 4.27
C LYS A 26 0.42 29.47 4.03
N TYR A 27 -0.50 29.50 3.07
CA TYR A 27 -1.30 30.68 2.78
C TYR A 27 -2.20 31.07 3.96
N SER A 28 -2.83 30.12 4.63
CA SER A 28 -3.65 30.39 5.80
C SER A 28 -2.86 31.00 6.97
N CYS A 29 -1.58 30.67 7.09
CA CYS A 29 -0.70 31.17 8.15
C CYS A 29 0.05 32.46 7.77
N TYR A 30 0.42 32.60 6.49
CA TYR A 30 1.28 33.69 5.99
C TYR A 30 0.81 34.21 4.63
N PRO A 31 -0.40 34.81 4.54
CA PRO A 31 -1.02 35.19 3.27
C PRO A 31 -0.15 36.18 2.47
N GLU A 32 0.35 37.24 3.11
CA GLU A 32 1.15 38.29 2.43
C GLU A 32 2.44 37.71 1.82
N ASN A 33 3.09 36.78 2.51
CA ASN A 33 4.34 36.18 2.02
C ASN A 33 4.09 35.29 0.81
N ILE A 34 3.06 34.47 0.85
CA ILE A 34 2.69 33.58 -0.25
C ILE A 34 2.19 34.38 -1.46
N GLU A 35 1.37 35.43 -1.24
CA GLU A 35 0.95 36.33 -2.32
C GLU A 35 2.14 36.97 -3.02
N LYS A 36 3.13 37.44 -2.24
CA LYS A 36 4.36 38.05 -2.80
C LYS A 36 5.15 37.06 -3.65
N GLN A 37 5.26 35.80 -3.17
CA GLN A 37 5.95 34.75 -3.93
C GLN A 37 5.26 34.42 -5.24
N ILE A 38 3.92 34.25 -5.21
CA ILE A 38 3.11 33.97 -6.40
C ILE A 38 3.17 35.14 -7.38
N LYS A 39 3.08 36.38 -6.88
CA LYS A 39 3.20 37.59 -7.71
C LYS A 39 4.54 37.68 -8.40
N ALA A 40 5.64 37.33 -7.75
CA ALA A 40 6.96 37.30 -8.35
C ALA A 40 7.05 36.29 -9.52
N ALA A 41 6.33 35.16 -9.42
CA ALA A 41 6.28 34.14 -10.44
C ALA A 41 5.35 34.48 -11.62
N LEU A 42 4.12 34.96 -11.33
CA LEU A 42 3.08 35.20 -12.33
C LEU A 42 3.12 36.59 -12.96
N LYS A 43 3.71 37.61 -12.27
CA LYS A 43 3.83 39.01 -12.71
C LYS A 43 2.51 39.69 -13.13
N ASP A 44 1.36 39.19 -12.63
CA ASP A 44 0.02 39.63 -12.99
C ASP A 44 -0.92 39.46 -11.78
N ASP A 45 -1.39 40.56 -11.25
CA ASP A 45 -2.23 40.57 -10.02
C ASP A 45 -3.59 39.86 -10.21
N THR A 46 -4.14 39.86 -11.41
CA THR A 46 -5.40 39.18 -11.72
C THR A 46 -5.20 37.66 -11.67
N LYS A 47 -4.12 37.18 -12.27
CA LYS A 47 -3.75 35.76 -12.22
C LYS A 47 -3.40 35.28 -10.82
N VAL A 48 -2.79 36.14 -10.00
CA VAL A 48 -2.52 35.82 -8.58
C VAL A 48 -3.81 35.58 -7.83
N LYS A 49 -4.80 36.47 -7.95
CA LYS A 49 -6.12 36.31 -7.31
C LYS A 49 -6.84 35.05 -7.79
N GLU A 50 -6.84 34.80 -9.09
CA GLU A 50 -7.43 33.60 -9.66
C GLU A 50 -6.75 32.34 -9.16
N TRP A 51 -5.43 32.31 -9.07
CA TRP A 51 -4.66 31.20 -8.58
C TRP A 51 -4.96 30.89 -7.10
N ILE A 52 -5.00 31.92 -6.27
CA ILE A 52 -5.35 31.80 -4.84
C ILE A 52 -6.78 31.28 -4.65
N SER A 53 -7.72 31.78 -5.45
CA SER A 53 -9.13 31.34 -5.36
C SER A 53 -9.33 29.84 -5.69
N LYS A 54 -8.37 29.24 -6.39
CA LYS A 54 -8.35 27.79 -6.73
C LYS A 54 -7.63 26.93 -5.70
N LEU A 55 -7.07 27.52 -4.65
CA LEU A 55 -6.48 26.72 -3.56
C LEU A 55 -7.58 25.93 -2.83
N PRO A 56 -7.30 24.67 -2.49
CA PRO A 56 -8.24 23.87 -1.70
C PRO A 56 -8.38 24.46 -0.30
N ALA A 57 -9.57 24.36 0.30
CA ALA A 57 -9.73 24.70 1.71
C ALA A 57 -9.09 23.59 2.57
N PHE A 58 -7.93 23.86 3.20
CA PHE A 58 -7.14 22.87 3.91
C PHE A 58 -7.97 22.04 4.89
N ASN A 59 -8.71 22.69 5.80
CA ASN A 59 -9.50 22.01 6.83
C ASN A 59 -10.61 21.09 6.28
N LYS A 60 -11.07 21.32 5.04
CA LYS A 60 -12.09 20.48 4.39
C LYS A 60 -11.48 19.26 3.67
N GLU A 61 -10.30 19.44 3.10
CA GLU A 61 -9.70 18.45 2.19
C GLU A 61 -8.64 17.59 2.87
N TYR A 62 -8.07 18.06 3.98
CA TYR A 62 -6.97 17.35 4.64
C TYR A 62 -7.36 15.95 5.12
N GLN A 63 -8.53 15.77 5.73
CA GLN A 63 -8.97 14.47 6.27
C GLN A 63 -9.10 13.41 5.17
N SER A 64 -9.66 13.79 4.02
CA SER A 64 -9.74 12.90 2.85
C SER A 64 -8.35 12.52 2.36
N TRP A 65 -7.47 13.52 2.18
CA TRP A 65 -6.09 13.30 1.79
C TRP A 65 -5.34 12.39 2.76
N TYR A 66 -5.47 12.65 4.07
CA TYR A 66 -4.82 11.85 5.12
C TYR A 66 -5.28 10.40 5.09
N SER A 67 -6.58 10.15 4.97
CA SER A 67 -7.14 8.81 4.94
C SER A 67 -6.65 8.00 3.74
N GLU A 68 -6.59 8.61 2.56
CA GLU A 68 -6.07 7.98 1.35
C GLU A 68 -4.55 7.72 1.46
N ALA A 69 -3.78 8.70 1.95
CA ALA A 69 -2.34 8.58 2.17
C ALA A 69 -2.02 7.48 3.20
N LEU A 70 -2.80 7.39 4.29
CA LEU A 70 -2.63 6.38 5.33
C LEU A 70 -2.76 4.96 4.78
N VAL A 71 -3.72 4.71 3.89
CA VAL A 71 -3.90 3.39 3.24
C VAL A 71 -2.66 3.03 2.42
N LEU A 72 -2.18 3.96 1.58
CA LEU A 72 -0.98 3.73 0.75
C LEU A 72 0.28 3.51 1.61
N ILE A 73 0.47 4.33 2.66
CA ILE A 73 1.63 4.19 3.56
C ILE A 73 1.57 2.87 4.31
N LYS A 74 0.40 2.46 4.80
CA LYS A 74 0.23 1.18 5.47
C LYS A 74 0.61 0.00 4.57
N GLN A 75 0.29 0.07 3.29
CA GLN A 75 0.58 -0.98 2.31
C GLN A 75 2.03 -0.95 1.82
N LEU A 76 2.55 0.24 1.51
CA LEU A 76 3.81 0.39 0.77
C LEU A 76 5.01 0.84 1.63
N LEU A 77 4.74 1.43 2.80
CA LEU A 77 5.74 1.93 3.75
C LEU A 77 5.35 1.58 5.21
N PRO A 78 5.08 0.31 5.56
CA PRO A 78 4.62 -0.05 6.90
C PRO A 78 5.60 0.36 8.01
N ASP A 79 6.88 0.40 7.73
CA ASP A 79 7.96 0.88 8.58
C ASP A 79 7.88 2.38 8.92
N ARG A 80 7.20 3.17 8.07
CA ARG A 80 7.00 4.62 8.27
C ARG A 80 5.61 4.99 8.77
N LEU A 81 4.74 4.00 9.00
CA LEU A 81 3.35 4.24 9.41
C LEU A 81 3.28 5.03 10.73
N LEU A 82 4.06 4.64 11.74
CA LEU A 82 4.10 5.33 13.02
C LEU A 82 4.64 6.76 12.88
N ASP A 83 5.62 6.97 12.01
CA ASP A 83 6.14 8.31 11.74
C ASP A 83 5.10 9.22 11.11
N PHE A 84 4.26 8.68 10.22
CA PHE A 84 3.18 9.42 9.57
C PHE A 84 2.03 9.76 10.53
N THR A 85 1.59 8.79 11.33
CA THR A 85 0.45 8.95 12.25
C THR A 85 0.75 9.86 13.43
N LYS A 86 1.98 9.81 14.00
CA LYS A 86 2.36 10.69 15.11
C LYS A 86 2.37 12.20 14.77
N LEU A 87 2.47 12.54 13.48
CA LEU A 87 2.39 13.94 13.02
C LEU A 87 0.94 14.45 13.00
N PHE A 88 -0.02 13.54 12.98
CA PHE A 88 -1.45 13.85 13.05
C PHE A 88 -1.98 13.78 14.47
N GLU A 89 -1.73 12.68 15.18
CA GLU A 89 -2.39 12.33 16.43
C GLU A 89 -1.79 13.09 17.64
N LYS A 90 -2.66 13.62 18.46
CA LYS A 90 -2.31 14.22 19.74
C LYS A 90 -1.65 13.20 20.68
N PRO A 91 -0.42 13.43 21.15
CA PRO A 91 0.22 12.52 22.09
C PRO A 91 -0.56 12.37 23.39
N LYS A 92 -0.87 11.14 23.80
CA LYS A 92 -1.67 10.86 25.02
C LYS A 92 -1.04 11.41 26.31
N THR A 93 0.29 11.50 26.34
CA THR A 93 1.07 11.95 27.50
C THR A 93 1.36 13.46 27.51
N ARG A 94 0.91 14.20 26.50
CA ARG A 94 1.19 15.64 26.36
C ARG A 94 0.46 16.45 27.44
N LYS A 95 1.23 17.15 28.27
CA LYS A 95 0.70 18.01 29.35
C LYS A 95 0.45 19.45 28.91
N SER A 96 1.25 19.96 27.97
CA SER A 96 1.15 21.32 27.43
C SER A 96 1.39 21.30 25.92
N ILE A 97 0.80 22.25 25.21
CA ILE A 97 1.04 22.45 23.77
C ILE A 97 2.26 23.37 23.64
N GLU A 98 3.26 22.86 22.91
CA GLU A 98 4.49 23.56 22.56
C GLU A 98 4.74 23.44 21.06
N TYR A 99 5.61 24.29 20.51
CA TYR A 99 5.91 24.29 19.08
C TYR A 99 6.35 22.90 18.58
N GLY A 100 7.21 22.21 19.35
CA GLY A 100 7.76 20.91 18.96
C GLY A 100 6.79 19.72 19.10
N ASN A 101 5.65 19.89 19.76
CA ASN A 101 4.66 18.84 19.95
C ASN A 101 3.27 19.18 19.41
N TYR A 102 3.17 20.27 18.65
CA TYR A 102 1.96 20.65 17.91
C TYR A 102 1.74 19.71 16.76
N VAL A 103 0.53 19.22 16.58
CA VAL A 103 0.17 18.20 15.56
C VAL A 103 -1.00 18.66 14.69
N MET A 104 -1.30 17.90 13.64
CA MET A 104 -2.36 18.25 12.71
C MET A 104 -3.76 18.32 13.36
N GLU A 105 -4.03 17.46 14.36
CA GLU A 105 -5.28 17.57 15.15
C GLU A 105 -5.42 18.93 15.83
N ASP A 106 -4.34 19.52 16.33
CA ASP A 106 -4.37 20.84 16.96
C ASP A 106 -4.67 21.94 15.94
N TYR A 107 -4.06 21.84 14.75
CA TYR A 107 -4.32 22.77 13.65
C TYR A 107 -5.79 22.75 13.22
N LEU A 108 -6.35 21.56 13.03
CA LEU A 108 -7.76 21.42 12.61
C LEU A 108 -8.77 21.96 13.62
N GLN A 109 -8.35 22.06 14.90
CA GLN A 109 -9.13 22.68 15.99
C GLN A 109 -8.80 24.16 16.19
N ASP A 110 -7.91 24.74 15.37
CA ASP A 110 -7.40 26.13 15.50
C ASP A 110 -6.85 26.44 16.90
N LEU A 111 -6.15 25.46 17.54
CA LEU A 111 -5.62 25.66 18.88
C LEU A 111 -4.46 26.65 18.87
N ARG A 112 -4.51 27.59 19.84
CA ARG A 112 -3.50 28.65 20.02
C ARG A 112 -3.12 28.73 21.48
N VAL A 113 -1.84 28.91 21.75
CA VAL A 113 -1.32 29.09 23.11
C VAL A 113 -0.71 30.48 23.21
N THR A 114 -1.16 31.23 24.23
CA THR A 114 -0.58 32.53 24.59
C THR A 114 0.08 32.45 25.96
N ASN A 115 1.02 33.36 26.24
CA ASN A 115 1.55 33.56 27.58
C ASN A 115 0.56 34.39 28.45
N PRO A 116 0.77 34.55 29.75
CA PRO A 116 -0.09 35.37 30.62
C PRO A 116 -0.18 36.84 30.21
N PHE A 117 0.70 37.32 29.36
CA PHE A 117 0.70 38.70 28.84
C PHE A 117 -0.02 38.81 27.49
N GLY A 118 -0.65 37.73 27.01
CA GLY A 118 -1.38 37.70 25.74
C GLY A 118 -0.51 37.52 24.49
N GLU A 119 0.81 37.37 24.65
CA GLU A 119 1.69 37.15 23.51
C GLU A 119 1.59 35.70 23.02
N LYS A 120 1.56 35.52 21.70
CA LYS A 120 1.47 34.22 21.06
C LYS A 120 2.72 33.38 21.33
N LYS A 121 2.53 32.20 21.93
CA LYS A 121 3.57 31.21 22.15
C LYS A 121 3.61 30.14 21.07
N VAL A 122 2.45 29.59 20.68
CA VAL A 122 2.31 28.56 19.64
C VAL A 122 0.98 28.75 18.93
N GLY A 123 0.94 28.53 17.64
CA GLY A 123 -0.27 28.58 16.83
C GLY A 123 -0.22 27.70 15.59
N PRO A 124 -1.20 27.83 14.72
CA PRO A 124 -1.38 26.99 13.53
C PRO A 124 -0.14 26.84 12.64
N GLU A 125 0.72 27.84 12.60
CA GLU A 125 1.96 27.78 11.81
C GLU A 125 2.91 26.66 12.23
N ALA A 126 2.80 26.18 13.47
CA ALA A 126 3.61 25.06 13.96
C ALA A 126 3.25 23.72 13.27
N ALA A 127 2.07 23.63 12.65
CA ALA A 127 1.63 22.47 11.91
C ALA A 127 2.21 22.36 10.49
N ILE A 128 2.76 23.46 9.94
CA ILE A 128 3.30 23.46 8.57
C ILE A 128 4.38 22.39 8.41
N GLY A 129 5.35 22.36 9.32
CA GLY A 129 6.42 21.35 9.29
C GLY A 129 5.92 19.91 9.50
N GLN A 130 4.83 19.74 10.23
CA GLN A 130 4.22 18.42 10.43
C GLN A 130 3.57 17.92 9.13
N PHE A 131 2.84 18.78 8.43
CA PHE A 131 2.24 18.44 7.16
C PHE A 131 3.30 18.20 6.07
N GLU A 132 4.34 19.04 6.00
CA GLU A 132 5.46 18.83 5.07
C GLU A 132 6.12 17.47 5.27
N GLN A 133 6.32 17.04 6.52
CA GLN A 133 6.86 15.71 6.80
C GLN A 133 5.92 14.59 6.36
N GLN A 134 4.60 14.71 6.59
CA GLN A 134 3.61 13.75 6.08
C GLN A 134 3.67 13.65 4.56
N LEU A 135 3.71 14.77 3.86
CA LEU A 135 3.81 14.83 2.40
C LEU A 135 5.12 14.22 1.89
N ASN A 136 6.24 14.47 2.57
CA ASN A 136 7.53 13.88 2.21
C ASN A 136 7.57 12.36 2.43
N ILE A 137 6.90 11.85 3.47
CA ILE A 137 6.73 10.40 3.67
C ILE A 137 5.93 9.81 2.51
N LEU A 138 4.82 10.44 2.12
CA LEU A 138 4.03 10.00 0.97
C LEU A 138 4.85 10.02 -0.33
N LYS A 139 5.57 11.10 -0.62
CA LYS A 139 6.45 11.24 -1.80
C LYS A 139 7.55 10.18 -1.85
N SER A 140 8.02 9.71 -0.70
CA SER A 140 9.05 8.67 -0.66
C SER A 140 8.59 7.32 -1.24
N ILE A 141 7.28 7.10 -1.41
CA ILE A 141 6.71 5.93 -2.09
C ILE A 141 7.16 5.90 -3.56
N GLU A 142 7.27 7.04 -4.26
CA GLU A 142 7.70 7.09 -5.67
C GLU A 142 9.04 6.40 -5.88
N ARG A 143 9.99 6.64 -4.98
CA ARG A 143 11.32 6.01 -5.06
C ARG A 143 11.27 4.49 -4.93
N ARG A 144 10.28 3.95 -4.22
CA ARG A 144 10.09 2.51 -4.10
C ARG A 144 9.59 1.88 -5.41
N PHE A 145 8.83 2.61 -6.22
CA PHE A 145 8.44 2.14 -7.55
C PHE A 145 9.63 2.01 -8.52
N GLU A 146 10.68 2.78 -8.31
CA GLU A 146 11.89 2.79 -9.13
C GLU A 146 12.99 1.86 -8.61
N SER A 147 12.88 1.43 -7.36
CA SER A 147 13.87 0.59 -6.71
C SER A 147 13.75 -0.86 -7.17
N THR A 148 14.85 -1.44 -7.65
CA THR A 148 14.98 -2.88 -7.98
C THR A 148 14.81 -3.80 -6.75
N PHE A 149 14.90 -3.26 -5.54
CA PHE A 149 14.74 -4.01 -4.28
C PHE A 149 13.28 -4.13 -3.84
N PHE A 150 12.34 -3.45 -4.51
CA PHE A 150 10.94 -3.40 -4.10
C PHE A 150 10.00 -3.66 -5.27
N ASP A 151 9.57 -4.90 -5.40
CA ASP A 151 8.55 -5.24 -6.40
C ASP A 151 7.14 -5.11 -5.80
N ILE A 152 6.51 -3.95 -6.03
CA ILE A 152 5.12 -3.69 -5.62
C ILE A 152 4.15 -4.72 -6.21
N ARG A 153 4.49 -5.28 -7.37
CA ARG A 153 3.71 -6.35 -7.98
C ARG A 153 3.63 -7.55 -7.04
N GLN A 154 4.73 -7.87 -6.33
CA GLN A 154 4.74 -8.98 -5.36
C GLN A 154 3.85 -8.67 -4.15
N LEU A 155 3.85 -7.42 -3.64
CA LEU A 155 2.99 -7.05 -2.51
C LEU A 155 1.50 -7.10 -2.86
N VAL A 156 1.11 -6.47 -3.96
CA VAL A 156 -0.30 -6.48 -4.42
C VAL A 156 -0.76 -7.91 -4.71
N GLN A 157 0.13 -8.74 -5.23
CA GLN A 157 -0.16 -10.14 -5.50
C GLN A 157 -0.26 -10.97 -4.22
N ALA A 158 0.59 -10.71 -3.23
CA ALA A 158 0.52 -11.37 -1.92
C ALA A 158 -0.80 -11.06 -1.20
N ASP A 159 -1.23 -9.80 -1.15
CA ASP A 159 -2.51 -9.39 -0.57
C ASP A 159 -3.72 -10.05 -1.28
N LEU A 160 -3.66 -10.17 -2.61
CA LEU A 160 -4.68 -10.88 -3.38
C LEU A 160 -4.70 -12.38 -3.06
N PHE A 161 -3.53 -13.01 -2.96
CA PHE A 161 -3.42 -14.43 -2.63
C PHE A 161 -3.91 -14.72 -1.22
N ASP A 162 -3.59 -13.88 -0.25
CA ASP A 162 -4.08 -14.02 1.12
C ASP A 162 -5.62 -13.94 1.14
N SER A 163 -6.23 -13.01 0.42
CA SER A 163 -7.68 -12.90 0.30
C SER A 163 -8.31 -14.11 -0.40
N GLU A 164 -7.72 -14.61 -1.50
CA GLU A 164 -8.19 -15.80 -2.20
C GLU A 164 -8.08 -17.05 -1.32
N LEU A 165 -6.99 -17.19 -0.54
CA LEU A 165 -6.80 -18.32 0.36
C LEU A 165 -7.72 -18.27 1.58
N GLU A 166 -8.02 -17.10 2.15
CA GLU A 166 -9.04 -16.95 3.20
C GLU A 166 -10.43 -17.34 2.68
N ALA A 167 -10.79 -16.95 1.46
CA ALA A 167 -12.03 -17.40 0.83
C ALA A 167 -12.06 -18.93 0.64
N ALA A 168 -10.93 -19.53 0.24
CA ALA A 168 -10.81 -20.99 0.13
C ALA A 168 -10.98 -21.69 1.48
N LYS A 169 -10.40 -21.17 2.57
CA LYS A 169 -10.59 -21.69 3.93
C LYS A 169 -12.06 -21.70 4.33
N GLU A 170 -12.76 -20.58 4.09
CA GLU A 170 -14.18 -20.48 4.44
C GLU A 170 -15.05 -21.46 3.63
N LEU A 171 -14.77 -21.62 2.32
CA LEU A 171 -15.45 -22.62 1.50
C LEU A 171 -15.22 -24.05 2.02
N ASN A 172 -13.98 -24.43 2.37
CA ASN A 172 -13.67 -25.76 2.88
C ASN A 172 -14.33 -26.02 4.24
N LYS A 173 -14.40 -25.01 5.10
CA LYS A 173 -15.15 -25.06 6.38
C LYS A 173 -16.63 -25.35 6.15
N ASN A 174 -17.20 -24.79 5.08
CA ASN A 174 -18.60 -24.99 4.68
C ASN A 174 -18.81 -26.25 3.81
N LYS A 175 -17.84 -27.18 3.76
CA LYS A 175 -17.88 -28.45 3.03
C LYS A 175 -17.93 -28.30 1.49
N ILE A 176 -17.51 -27.15 0.95
CA ILE A 176 -17.36 -26.90 -0.48
C ILE A 176 -15.90 -27.16 -0.87
N SER A 177 -15.39 -28.36 -0.59
CA SER A 177 -13.95 -28.70 -0.68
C SER A 177 -13.41 -28.59 -2.11
N ARG A 178 -14.16 -28.98 -3.14
CA ARG A 178 -13.74 -28.81 -4.54
C ARG A 178 -13.52 -27.35 -4.92
N GLY A 179 -14.46 -26.47 -4.57
CA GLY A 179 -14.33 -25.04 -4.83
C GLY A 179 -13.13 -24.42 -4.10
N ALA A 180 -12.92 -24.81 -2.86
CA ALA A 180 -11.77 -24.38 -2.07
C ALA A 180 -10.43 -24.83 -2.72
N GLY A 181 -10.35 -26.10 -3.13
CA GLY A 181 -9.16 -26.64 -3.78
C GLY A 181 -8.89 -26.01 -5.16
N ALA A 182 -9.93 -25.69 -5.94
CA ALA A 182 -9.79 -24.98 -7.19
C ALA A 182 -9.19 -23.57 -7.00
N ILE A 183 -9.66 -22.82 -6.00
CA ILE A 183 -9.10 -21.49 -5.67
C ILE A 183 -7.64 -21.61 -5.26
N ALA A 184 -7.29 -22.49 -4.33
CA ALA A 184 -5.91 -22.71 -3.91
C ALA A 184 -5.01 -23.14 -5.08
N GLY A 185 -5.55 -23.94 -6.00
CA GLY A 185 -4.88 -24.34 -7.25
C GLY A 185 -4.56 -23.15 -8.16
N VAL A 186 -5.48 -22.23 -8.32
CA VAL A 186 -5.27 -21.01 -9.12
C VAL A 186 -4.20 -20.12 -8.46
N VAL A 187 -4.21 -20.01 -7.13
CA VAL A 187 -3.22 -19.22 -6.40
C VAL A 187 -1.81 -19.76 -6.61
N ILE A 188 -1.58 -21.08 -6.41
CA ILE A 188 -0.24 -21.65 -6.57
C ILE A 188 0.24 -21.57 -8.03
N GLU A 189 -0.65 -21.78 -9.01
CA GLU A 189 -0.32 -21.69 -10.42
C GLU A 189 0.14 -20.27 -10.80
N LYS A 190 -0.62 -19.24 -10.40
CA LYS A 190 -0.26 -17.83 -10.61
C LYS A 190 1.05 -17.48 -9.91
N HIS A 191 1.25 -17.98 -8.70
CA HIS A 191 2.46 -17.71 -7.92
C HIS A 191 3.69 -18.30 -8.60
N LEU A 192 3.68 -19.59 -8.98
CA LEU A 192 4.79 -20.23 -9.66
C LEU A 192 5.12 -19.59 -11.02
N ALA A 193 4.08 -19.15 -11.75
CA ALA A 193 4.27 -18.40 -12.98
C ALA A 193 4.97 -17.04 -12.72
N GLN A 194 4.66 -16.38 -11.62
CA GLN A 194 5.32 -15.13 -11.22
C GLN A 194 6.77 -15.37 -10.79
N VAL A 195 7.05 -16.42 -10.01
CA VAL A 195 8.42 -16.82 -9.63
C VAL A 195 9.26 -17.06 -10.87
N LEU A 196 8.71 -17.73 -11.88
CA LEU A 196 9.38 -17.97 -13.15
C LEU A 196 9.77 -16.65 -13.85
N ILE A 197 8.88 -15.67 -13.87
CA ILE A 197 9.17 -14.33 -14.42
C ILE A 197 10.25 -13.61 -13.61
N ASN A 198 10.19 -13.67 -12.28
CA ASN A 198 11.15 -13.02 -11.38
C ASN A 198 12.59 -13.56 -11.59
N HIS A 199 12.71 -14.85 -11.91
CA HIS A 199 13.97 -15.48 -12.22
C HIS A 199 14.38 -15.40 -13.71
N ASN A 200 13.70 -14.56 -14.52
CA ASN A 200 13.93 -14.39 -15.95
C ASN A 200 13.88 -15.72 -16.74
N GLN A 201 13.11 -16.67 -16.26
CA GLN A 201 12.93 -17.96 -16.92
C GLN A 201 11.76 -17.88 -17.92
N LYS A 202 11.87 -18.62 -19.03
CA LYS A 202 10.84 -18.69 -20.07
C LYS A 202 10.40 -20.12 -20.26
N ILE A 203 9.09 -20.34 -20.26
CA ILE A 203 8.50 -21.62 -20.63
C ILE A 203 7.81 -21.48 -21.99
N THR A 204 8.02 -22.42 -22.88
CA THR A 204 7.47 -22.38 -24.26
C THR A 204 6.00 -22.74 -24.32
N LYS A 205 5.51 -23.48 -23.33
CA LYS A 205 4.11 -23.92 -23.26
C LYS A 205 3.22 -22.71 -22.98
N LYS A 206 2.20 -22.51 -23.83
CA LYS A 206 1.29 -21.35 -23.75
C LYS A 206 0.44 -21.34 -22.47
N THR A 207 0.01 -22.50 -21.99
CA THR A 207 -0.75 -22.71 -20.75
C THR A 207 -0.07 -23.80 -19.93
N PRO A 208 1.00 -23.45 -19.16
CA PRO A 208 1.69 -24.44 -18.36
C PRO A 208 0.86 -24.81 -17.12
N SER A 209 0.85 -26.11 -16.79
CA SER A 209 0.27 -26.62 -15.54
C SER A 209 1.18 -26.37 -14.34
N ILE A 210 0.68 -26.60 -13.13
CA ILE A 210 1.49 -26.56 -11.89
C ILE A 210 2.72 -27.46 -12.02
N SER A 211 2.59 -28.68 -12.57
CA SER A 211 3.71 -29.59 -12.78
C SER A 211 4.74 -29.02 -13.75
N ASP A 212 4.30 -28.46 -14.90
CA ASP A 212 5.22 -27.87 -15.88
C ASP A 212 6.03 -26.72 -15.26
N LEU A 213 5.37 -25.84 -14.49
CA LEU A 213 6.01 -24.73 -13.79
C LEU A 213 6.99 -25.23 -12.73
N ASN A 214 6.56 -26.20 -11.92
CA ASN A 214 7.33 -26.78 -10.84
C ASN A 214 8.62 -27.46 -11.37
N ASP A 215 8.50 -28.28 -12.41
CA ASP A 215 9.64 -28.99 -13.01
C ASP A 215 10.62 -28.01 -13.66
N HIS A 216 10.12 -26.96 -14.32
CA HIS A 216 10.95 -25.93 -14.93
C HIS A 216 11.73 -25.13 -13.89
N LEU A 217 11.09 -24.66 -12.82
CA LEU A 217 11.71 -23.93 -11.72
C LEU A 217 12.75 -24.77 -10.98
N LYS A 218 12.47 -26.06 -10.77
CA LYS A 218 13.43 -27.02 -10.21
C LYS A 218 14.65 -27.20 -11.11
N SER A 219 14.44 -27.43 -12.41
CA SER A 219 15.55 -27.64 -13.37
C SER A 219 16.40 -26.38 -13.54
N SER A 220 15.83 -25.21 -13.35
CA SER A 220 16.52 -23.92 -13.37
C SER A 220 17.22 -23.57 -12.04
N GLY A 221 17.16 -24.45 -11.03
CA GLY A 221 17.85 -24.27 -9.75
C GLY A 221 17.24 -23.23 -8.82
N VAL A 222 15.98 -22.83 -9.05
CA VAL A 222 15.29 -21.81 -8.23
C VAL A 222 15.05 -22.32 -6.81
N TYR A 223 14.75 -23.61 -6.65
CA TYR A 223 14.59 -24.25 -5.35
C TYR A 223 15.05 -25.71 -5.35
N ASP A 224 15.15 -26.30 -4.17
CA ASP A 224 15.65 -27.64 -3.91
C ASP A 224 14.63 -28.77 -4.17
N THR A 225 15.08 -30.01 -4.05
CA THR A 225 14.22 -31.19 -4.25
C THR A 225 13.11 -31.36 -3.22
N PRO A 226 13.30 -31.06 -1.92
CA PRO A 226 12.24 -31.04 -0.94
C PRO A 226 11.09 -30.09 -1.31
N THR A 227 11.40 -28.85 -1.70
CA THR A 227 10.43 -27.85 -2.15
C THR A 227 9.68 -28.31 -3.40
N TRP A 228 10.41 -28.85 -4.39
CA TRP A 228 9.80 -29.42 -5.59
C TRP A 228 8.80 -30.53 -5.26
N ARG A 229 9.16 -31.48 -4.38
CA ARG A 229 8.27 -32.58 -3.97
C ARG A 229 7.02 -32.07 -3.25
N LYS A 230 7.18 -31.06 -2.39
CA LYS A 230 6.05 -30.43 -1.69
C LYS A 230 5.07 -29.81 -2.70
N ILE A 231 5.55 -29.05 -3.67
CA ILE A 231 4.72 -28.44 -4.71
C ILE A 231 4.05 -29.50 -5.58
N GLN A 232 4.77 -30.59 -5.91
CA GLN A 232 4.19 -31.71 -6.65
C GLN A 232 3.01 -32.34 -5.91
N HIS A 233 3.17 -32.61 -4.60
CA HIS A 233 2.11 -33.14 -3.75
C HIS A 233 0.88 -32.21 -3.70
N LEU A 234 1.10 -30.91 -3.56
CA LEU A 234 0.00 -29.92 -3.60
C LEU A 234 -0.72 -29.94 -4.97
N GLY A 235 0.01 -30.09 -6.04
CA GLY A 235 -0.55 -30.26 -7.39
C GLY A 235 -1.41 -31.52 -7.52
N ASP A 236 -1.02 -32.63 -6.87
CA ASP A 236 -1.80 -33.86 -6.87
C ASP A 236 -3.12 -33.70 -6.10
N ILE A 237 -3.12 -33.02 -4.95
CA ILE A 237 -4.34 -32.71 -4.19
C ILE A 237 -5.27 -31.78 -5.02
N ARG A 238 -4.69 -30.75 -5.64
CA ARG A 238 -5.44 -29.84 -6.53
C ARG A 238 -6.12 -30.60 -7.66
N ASN A 239 -5.42 -31.58 -8.27
CA ASN A 239 -5.98 -32.39 -9.34
C ASN A 239 -7.17 -33.28 -8.90
N LEU A 240 -7.24 -33.67 -7.62
CA LEU A 240 -8.43 -34.33 -7.05
C LEU A 240 -9.63 -33.37 -6.99
N CYS A 241 -9.38 -32.09 -6.79
CA CYS A 241 -10.45 -31.08 -6.70
C CYS A 241 -11.02 -30.72 -8.07
N ASP A 242 -10.18 -30.60 -9.11
CA ASP A 242 -10.57 -30.09 -10.44
C ASP A 242 -11.13 -31.16 -11.36
N HIS A 243 -10.68 -32.39 -11.24
CA HIS A 243 -11.07 -33.48 -12.12
C HIS A 243 -12.04 -34.45 -11.43
N ASN A 244 -13.02 -34.95 -12.19
CA ASN A 244 -13.95 -35.96 -11.70
C ASN A 244 -13.22 -37.33 -11.65
N LYS A 245 -12.40 -37.52 -10.59
CA LYS A 245 -11.66 -38.75 -10.35
C LYS A 245 -12.46 -39.71 -9.46
N GLU A 246 -11.94 -40.88 -9.24
CA GLU A 246 -12.56 -42.01 -8.53
C GLU A 246 -13.09 -41.69 -7.13
N ARG A 247 -12.66 -40.58 -6.53
CA ARG A 247 -13.11 -40.13 -5.21
C ARG A 247 -13.17 -38.61 -5.06
N GLU A 248 -13.97 -38.16 -4.13
CA GLU A 248 -14.01 -36.77 -3.69
C GLU A 248 -12.78 -36.43 -2.81
N PRO A 249 -12.27 -35.18 -2.88
CA PRO A 249 -11.23 -34.71 -1.97
C PRO A 249 -11.77 -34.66 -0.54
N LYS A 250 -10.97 -35.14 0.42
CA LYS A 250 -11.31 -35.02 1.84
C LYS A 250 -11.05 -33.60 2.31
N LYS A 251 -11.78 -33.17 3.33
CA LYS A 251 -11.60 -31.84 3.92
C LYS A 251 -10.17 -31.58 4.37
N GLU A 252 -9.55 -32.56 5.02
CA GLU A 252 -8.19 -32.50 5.54
C GLU A 252 -7.15 -32.35 4.42
N GLU A 253 -7.34 -32.99 3.28
CA GLU A 253 -6.47 -32.85 2.10
C GLU A 253 -6.56 -31.43 1.53
N VAL A 254 -7.74 -30.83 1.52
CA VAL A 254 -7.92 -29.45 1.04
C VAL A 254 -7.39 -28.44 2.05
N ASP A 255 -7.50 -28.69 3.36
CA ASP A 255 -6.86 -27.87 4.40
C ASP A 255 -5.32 -27.94 4.27
N GLU A 256 -4.76 -29.13 3.96
CA GLU A 256 -3.34 -29.30 3.65
C GLU A 256 -2.92 -28.55 2.39
N LEU A 257 -3.73 -28.60 1.33
CA LEU A 257 -3.47 -27.85 0.10
C LEU A 257 -3.43 -26.34 0.38
N ILE A 258 -4.43 -25.79 1.06
CA ILE A 258 -4.52 -24.35 1.34
C ILE A 258 -3.32 -23.88 2.18
N SER A 259 -3.04 -24.58 3.28
CA SER A 259 -1.91 -24.23 4.16
C SER A 259 -0.55 -24.46 3.50
N GLY A 260 -0.44 -25.47 2.65
CA GLY A 260 0.75 -25.71 1.85
C GLY A 260 1.01 -24.63 0.80
N VAL A 261 -0.04 -24.16 0.11
CA VAL A 261 0.04 -23.05 -0.84
C VAL A 261 0.40 -21.75 -0.13
N GLU A 262 -0.20 -21.46 1.03
CA GLU A 262 0.13 -20.29 1.85
C GLU A 262 1.63 -20.29 2.24
N ALA A 263 2.16 -21.45 2.63
CA ALA A 263 3.58 -21.59 2.95
C ALA A 263 4.48 -21.39 1.71
N VAL A 264 4.10 -21.92 0.53
CA VAL A 264 4.86 -21.74 -0.72
C VAL A 264 4.88 -20.28 -1.13
N VAL A 265 3.74 -19.58 -1.09
CA VAL A 265 3.65 -18.16 -1.42
C VAL A 265 4.55 -17.29 -0.52
N LYS A 266 4.73 -17.68 0.75
CA LYS A 266 5.58 -16.96 1.72
C LYS A 266 7.06 -17.31 1.68
N THR A 267 7.46 -18.40 1.02
CA THR A 267 8.85 -18.91 1.09
C THR A 267 9.55 -19.07 -0.24
N VAL A 268 8.84 -19.09 -1.35
CA VAL A 268 9.36 -19.27 -2.70
C VAL A 268 9.15 -17.97 -3.47
N PHE A 269 10.25 -17.30 -3.86
CA PHE A 269 10.22 -16.00 -4.54
C PHE A 269 10.98 -15.98 -5.84
#